data_273f48d58a8f916ca2f28eedb264351a
#
_entry.id   273f48d58a8f916ca2f28eedb264351a
#
_cell.length_a   1.000
_cell.length_b   1.000
_cell.length_c   1.000
_cell.angle_alpha   90.00
_cell.angle_beta   90.00
_cell.angle_gamma   90.00
#
_symmetry.space_group_name_H-M   'P 1'
#
loop_
_entity.id
_entity.type
_entity.pdbx_description
1 polymer ?
#
loop_
_entity_poly.entity_id
_entity_poly.type
_entity_poly.pdbx_seq_one_letter_code
_entity_poly.pdbx_strand_id
1 'polypeptide(L)'
;GDVYKRQSIFHALNSKAVSRKYAASIGKHYEELNLIVVHLGGGISVGAHCQGRVIDVNNALNGEGPFSPERAGTIPADQFAELCFSGKYTLRQVKKMLNGKGGLIAHLGTNDVASIAHKAEAGEEPYKGVLDAMLYTVAKQVGAMYVSLRGKVDAIILTGGIAHSDYCVGALREQID
;
A
#
# COMPACT_ATOMS: atom_id res chain seq x y z
N GLY A 1 24.64 -12.24 -11.57
CA GLY A 1 23.61 -12.07 -10.77
C GLY A 1 22.30 -11.59 -11.32
N ASP A 2 21.29 -11.90 -10.61
CA ASP A 2 19.91 -11.76 -11.00
C ASP A 2 19.33 -10.38 -10.65
N VAL A 3 19.93 -9.31 -11.16
CA VAL A 3 19.44 -7.93 -10.96
C VAL A 3 17.99 -7.76 -11.47
N TYR A 4 17.52 -8.65 -12.33
CA TYR A 4 16.19 -8.62 -12.94
C TYR A 4 15.18 -9.59 -12.32
N LYS A 5 15.56 -10.40 -11.35
CA LYS A 5 14.61 -11.23 -10.60
C LYS A 5 13.94 -10.40 -9.54
N ARG A 6 12.74 -9.93 -9.86
CA ARG A 6 11.87 -9.23 -8.93
C ARG A 6 11.10 -10.25 -8.09
N GLN A 7 11.34 -10.24 -6.79
CA GLN A 7 10.54 -10.96 -5.80
C GLN A 7 9.79 -9.95 -4.95
N SER A 8 8.46 -10.04 -4.95
CA SER A 8 7.63 -9.18 -4.11
C SER A 8 7.28 -9.87 -2.81
N ILE A 9 7.54 -9.21 -1.68
CA ILE A 9 7.09 -9.64 -0.36
C ILE A 9 5.84 -8.84 -0.02
N PHE A 10 4.73 -9.53 0.19
CA PHE A 10 3.42 -8.94 0.45
C PHE A 10 2.57 -9.84 1.36
N HIS A 11 1.39 -9.37 1.73
CA HIS A 11 0.46 -10.06 2.63
C HIS A 11 -0.28 -11.21 1.92
N ALA A 12 0.44 -12.17 1.35
CA ALA A 12 -0.07 -13.20 0.46
C ALA A 12 -1.18 -14.07 1.06
N LEU A 13 -1.01 -14.51 2.31
CA LEU A 13 -2.01 -15.37 2.98
C LEU A 13 -3.31 -14.62 3.21
N ASN A 14 -3.23 -13.39 3.73
CA ASN A 14 -4.41 -12.56 3.98
C ASN A 14 -5.11 -12.21 2.67
N SER A 15 -4.38 -11.75 1.64
CA SER A 15 -5.00 -11.35 0.37
C SER A 15 -5.71 -12.51 -0.32
N LYS A 16 -5.15 -13.73 -0.31
CA LYS A 16 -5.84 -14.91 -0.83
C LYS A 16 -7.03 -15.34 0.04
N ALA A 17 -6.95 -15.21 1.36
CA ALA A 17 -8.03 -15.54 2.27
C ALA A 17 -9.25 -14.63 2.06
N VAL A 18 -9.04 -13.30 2.00
CA VAL A 18 -10.13 -12.34 1.78
C VAL A 18 -10.72 -12.47 0.37
N SER A 19 -9.91 -12.78 -0.64
CA SER A 19 -10.37 -13.04 -2.00
C SER A 19 -11.31 -14.24 -2.07
N ARG A 20 -10.96 -15.34 -1.42
CA ARG A 20 -11.83 -16.54 -1.34
C ARG A 20 -13.11 -16.27 -0.55
N LYS A 21 -13.00 -15.54 0.56
CA LYS A 21 -14.17 -15.16 1.36
C LYS A 21 -15.14 -14.29 0.55
N TYR A 22 -14.63 -13.32 -0.19
CA TYR A 22 -15.43 -12.48 -1.07
C TYR A 22 -16.10 -13.33 -2.18
N ALA A 23 -15.33 -14.17 -2.89
CA ALA A 23 -15.89 -15.04 -3.93
C ALA A 23 -17.03 -15.90 -3.38
N ALA A 24 -16.84 -16.56 -2.25
CA ALA A 24 -17.89 -17.36 -1.59
C ALA A 24 -19.13 -16.54 -1.23
N SER A 25 -18.98 -15.27 -0.79
CA SER A 25 -20.10 -14.40 -0.41
C SER A 25 -21.01 -14.03 -1.59
N ILE A 26 -20.49 -14.11 -2.83
CA ILE A 26 -21.22 -13.83 -4.06
C ILE A 26 -21.54 -15.11 -4.87
N GLY A 27 -21.33 -16.29 -4.27
CA GLY A 27 -21.61 -17.59 -4.90
C GLY A 27 -20.68 -17.96 -6.05
N LYS A 28 -19.45 -17.44 -6.07
CA LYS A 28 -18.43 -17.71 -7.09
C LYS A 28 -17.18 -18.37 -6.47
N HIS A 29 -16.33 -18.91 -7.34
CA HIS A 29 -15.00 -19.37 -6.96
C HIS A 29 -13.97 -18.27 -7.21
N TYR A 30 -12.90 -18.24 -6.38
CA TYR A 30 -11.83 -17.24 -6.51
C TYR A 30 -11.16 -17.31 -7.89
N GLU A 31 -11.11 -18.48 -8.50
CA GLU A 31 -10.55 -18.75 -9.83
C GLU A 31 -11.39 -18.18 -10.99
N GLU A 32 -12.58 -17.69 -10.70
CA GLU A 32 -13.46 -17.04 -11.70
C GLU A 32 -13.34 -15.52 -11.72
N LEU A 33 -12.60 -14.94 -10.75
CA LEU A 33 -12.59 -13.50 -10.49
C LEU A 33 -11.24 -12.85 -10.78
N ASN A 34 -11.33 -11.60 -11.23
CA ASN A 34 -10.22 -10.66 -11.28
C ASN A 34 -10.39 -9.61 -10.16
N LEU A 35 -9.49 -9.59 -9.20
CA LEU A 35 -9.63 -8.77 -8.01
C LEU A 35 -8.39 -7.89 -7.82
N ILE A 36 -8.60 -6.68 -7.32
CA ILE A 36 -7.52 -5.88 -6.72
C ILE A 36 -7.68 -5.98 -5.21
N VAL A 37 -6.64 -6.45 -4.53
CA VAL A 37 -6.65 -6.58 -3.07
C VAL A 37 -5.68 -5.56 -2.47
N VAL A 38 -6.22 -4.67 -1.66
CA VAL A 38 -5.48 -3.61 -0.98
C VAL A 38 -5.39 -3.97 0.51
N HIS A 39 -4.21 -4.37 0.96
CA HIS A 39 -3.95 -4.57 2.39
C HIS A 39 -3.43 -3.26 2.98
N LEU A 40 -4.19 -2.68 3.89
CA LEU A 40 -3.95 -1.41 4.57
C LEU A 40 -3.54 -1.65 6.02
N GLY A 41 -2.24 -1.73 6.28
CA GLY A 41 -1.66 -1.94 7.60
C GLY A 41 -0.41 -1.10 7.83
N GLY A 42 0.47 -1.46 8.77
CA GLY A 42 1.76 -0.81 8.98
C GLY A 42 2.64 -0.78 7.72
N GLY A 43 2.50 -1.80 6.86
CA GLY A 43 2.89 -1.79 5.45
C GLY A 43 1.65 -1.90 4.57
N ILE A 44 1.71 -1.35 3.35
CA ILE A 44 0.61 -1.39 2.38
C ILE A 44 1.02 -2.21 1.16
N SER A 45 0.19 -3.19 0.79
CA SER A 45 0.36 -3.94 -0.45
C SER A 45 -0.91 -3.88 -1.29
N VAL A 46 -0.74 -3.64 -2.58
CA VAL A 46 -1.82 -3.64 -3.57
C VAL A 46 -1.50 -4.69 -4.61
N GLY A 47 -2.33 -5.71 -4.72
CA GLY A 47 -2.09 -6.85 -5.59
C GLY A 47 -3.20 -7.06 -6.62
N ALA A 48 -2.79 -7.38 -7.86
CA ALA A 48 -3.67 -7.79 -8.93
C ALA A 48 -3.81 -9.32 -8.93
N HIS A 49 -5.03 -9.80 -8.72
CA HIS A 49 -5.37 -11.21 -8.73
C HIS A 49 -6.17 -11.53 -9.99
N CYS A 50 -5.67 -12.41 -10.79
CA CYS A 50 -6.31 -12.87 -12.02
C CYS A 50 -6.61 -14.36 -11.91
N GLN A 51 -7.88 -14.73 -11.86
CA GLN A 51 -8.34 -16.11 -11.88
C GLN A 51 -7.56 -17.03 -10.92
N GLY A 52 -7.55 -16.65 -9.63
CA GLY A 52 -6.90 -17.42 -8.56
C GLY A 52 -5.37 -17.20 -8.41
N ARG A 53 -4.76 -16.38 -9.27
CA ARG A 53 -3.32 -16.10 -9.25
C ARG A 53 -3.03 -14.64 -9.00
N VAL A 54 -2.06 -14.34 -8.15
CA VAL A 54 -1.48 -13.00 -8.03
C VAL A 54 -0.51 -12.81 -9.19
N ILE A 55 -0.84 -11.90 -10.10
CA ILE A 55 -0.04 -11.63 -11.31
C ILE A 55 0.86 -10.42 -11.17
N ASP A 56 0.51 -9.49 -10.28
CA ASP A 56 1.32 -8.32 -9.96
C ASP A 56 1.04 -7.86 -8.53
N VAL A 57 2.05 -7.31 -7.85
CA VAL A 57 1.95 -6.73 -6.52
C VAL A 57 3.20 -5.92 -6.21
N ASN A 58 3.08 -4.79 -5.51
CA ASN A 58 4.22 -4.05 -5.01
C ASN A 58 4.95 -4.80 -3.89
N ASN A 59 6.27 -4.63 -3.81
CA ASN A 59 7.05 -5.14 -2.68
C ASN A 59 6.87 -4.22 -1.47
N ALA A 60 5.89 -4.54 -0.64
CA ALA A 60 5.50 -3.73 0.51
C ALA A 60 6.58 -3.67 1.62
N LEU A 61 7.58 -4.57 1.60
CA LEU A 61 8.62 -4.60 2.63
C LEU A 61 9.84 -3.75 2.25
N ASN A 62 10.20 -3.70 0.97
CA ASN A 62 11.48 -3.16 0.50
C ASN A 62 11.36 -1.78 -0.18
N GLY A 63 10.37 -0.98 0.17
CA GLY A 63 10.26 0.41 -0.27
C GLY A 63 9.70 0.58 -1.67
N GLU A 64 8.71 -0.23 -2.06
CA GLU A 64 8.00 -0.11 -3.33
C GLU A 64 6.51 0.14 -3.10
N GLY A 65 5.92 0.93 -3.99
CA GLY A 65 4.50 1.26 -3.95
C GLY A 65 4.16 2.42 -3.00
N PRO A 66 2.97 2.45 -2.43
CA PRO A 66 2.53 3.51 -1.55
C PRO A 66 3.43 3.64 -0.32
N PHE A 67 3.64 4.85 0.17
CA PHE A 67 4.15 4.97 1.53
C PHE A 67 3.05 4.55 2.54
N SER A 68 3.46 4.14 3.72
CA SER A 68 2.56 3.54 4.70
C SER A 68 2.81 4.13 6.08
N PRO A 69 2.11 3.71 7.14
CA PRO A 69 2.41 4.17 8.49
C PRO A 69 3.89 4.09 8.88
N GLU A 70 4.62 3.06 8.45
CA GLU A 70 6.01 2.81 8.89
C GLU A 70 7.03 2.76 7.75
N ARG A 71 6.62 2.91 6.48
CA ARG A 71 7.49 2.67 5.32
C ARG A 71 7.46 3.84 4.35
N ALA A 72 8.63 4.15 3.78
CA ALA A 72 8.81 5.29 2.89
C ALA A 72 8.08 5.15 1.54
N GLY A 73 7.78 3.91 1.09
CA GLY A 73 7.26 3.67 -0.26
C GLY A 73 8.29 3.95 -1.36
N THR A 74 7.80 4.17 -2.56
CA THR A 74 8.64 4.50 -3.71
C THR A 74 9.23 5.91 -3.57
N ILE A 75 10.55 6.01 -3.72
CA ILE A 75 11.30 7.27 -3.64
C ILE A 75 12.10 7.48 -4.94
N PRO A 76 12.42 8.75 -5.30
CA PRO A 76 13.24 9.03 -6.47
C PRO A 76 14.64 8.39 -6.33
N ALA A 77 15.03 7.58 -7.33
CA ALA A 77 16.24 6.77 -7.26
C ALA A 77 17.53 7.61 -7.18
N ASP A 78 17.57 8.74 -7.90
CA ASP A 78 18.74 9.61 -7.93
C ASP A 78 19.00 10.26 -6.56
N GLN A 79 18.00 10.89 -5.98
CA GLN A 79 18.09 11.48 -4.65
C GLN A 79 18.42 10.44 -3.56
N PHE A 80 17.91 9.22 -3.73
CA PHE A 80 18.23 8.14 -2.82
C PHE A 80 19.68 7.67 -2.95
N ALA A 81 20.22 7.62 -4.18
CA ALA A 81 21.63 7.34 -4.40
C ALA A 81 22.53 8.41 -3.77
N GLU A 82 22.21 9.70 -3.95
CA GLU A 82 22.92 10.81 -3.28
C GLU A 82 22.90 10.65 -1.75
N LEU A 83 21.76 10.31 -1.17
CA LEU A 83 21.64 10.06 0.27
C LEU A 83 22.54 8.92 0.71
N CYS A 84 22.56 7.80 -0.01
CA CYS A 84 23.38 6.62 0.31
C CYS A 84 24.88 6.91 0.27
N PHE A 85 25.32 7.72 -0.68
CA PHE A 85 26.75 8.07 -0.87
C PHE A 85 27.15 9.37 -0.21
N SER A 86 26.26 10.04 0.53
CA SER A 86 26.56 11.28 1.24
C SER A 86 27.60 11.15 2.39
N GLY A 87 27.86 9.93 2.84
CA GLY A 87 28.68 9.67 4.03
C GLY A 87 28.00 10.00 5.37
N LYS A 88 26.75 10.52 5.34
CA LYS A 88 26.03 10.96 6.55
C LYS A 88 25.36 9.81 7.29
N TYR A 89 25.06 8.72 6.61
CA TYR A 89 24.28 7.61 7.15
C TYR A 89 24.93 6.27 6.87
N THR A 90 24.84 5.37 7.83
CA THR A 90 25.21 3.96 7.65
C THR A 90 24.10 3.22 6.90
N LEU A 91 24.42 2.10 6.27
CA LEU A 91 23.44 1.21 5.61
C LEU A 91 22.27 0.85 6.55
N ARG A 92 22.57 0.60 7.84
CA ARG A 92 21.54 0.27 8.84
C ARG A 92 20.59 1.45 9.08
N GLN A 93 21.07 2.67 9.10
CA GLN A 93 20.25 3.87 9.25
C GLN A 93 19.38 4.08 8.02
N VAL A 94 19.94 3.96 6.80
CA VAL A 94 19.20 4.07 5.56
C VAL A 94 18.08 3.02 5.49
N LYS A 95 18.38 1.75 5.79
CA LYS A 95 17.34 0.70 5.83
C LYS A 95 16.23 0.99 6.82
N LYS A 96 16.53 1.62 7.97
CA LYS A 96 15.51 2.04 8.93
C LYS A 96 14.64 3.19 8.42
N MET A 97 15.20 4.12 7.64
CA MET A 97 14.43 5.18 6.98
C MET A 97 13.42 4.60 5.97
N LEU A 98 13.79 3.53 5.28
CA LEU A 98 12.90 2.85 4.35
C LEU A 98 11.80 2.05 5.05
N ASN A 99 12.15 1.37 6.15
CA ASN A 99 11.24 0.47 6.86
C ASN A 99 11.39 0.61 8.38
N GLY A 100 10.33 1.02 9.04
CA GLY A 100 10.22 1.21 10.49
C GLY A 100 10.30 2.65 10.97
N LYS A 101 10.92 3.57 10.21
CA LYS A 101 10.99 5.01 10.49
C LYS A 101 10.61 5.88 9.29
N GLY A 102 10.04 5.28 8.25
CA GLY A 102 9.51 5.99 7.09
C GLY A 102 8.02 6.28 7.23
N GLY A 103 7.42 6.76 6.14
CA GLY A 103 5.99 6.98 6.05
C GLY A 103 5.43 7.97 7.07
N LEU A 104 4.27 7.65 7.66
CA LEU A 104 3.62 8.55 8.63
C LEU A 104 4.51 8.85 9.83
N ILE A 105 5.30 7.90 10.31
CA ILE A 105 6.25 8.14 11.40
C ILE A 105 7.25 9.25 11.02
N ALA A 106 7.77 9.24 9.79
CA ALA A 106 8.72 10.27 9.36
C ALA A 106 8.08 11.66 9.26
N HIS A 107 6.82 11.73 8.84
CA HIS A 107 6.10 13.00 8.62
C HIS A 107 5.41 13.53 9.87
N LEU A 108 4.84 12.65 10.69
CA LEU A 108 3.95 13.01 11.81
C LEU A 108 4.44 12.56 13.19
N GLY A 109 5.55 11.81 13.25
CA GLY A 109 6.09 11.26 14.49
C GLY A 109 5.32 10.08 15.07
N THR A 110 4.26 9.60 14.38
CA THR A 110 3.41 8.52 14.86
C THR A 110 2.91 7.64 13.72
N ASN A 111 2.62 6.38 14.02
CA ASN A 111 1.97 5.41 13.12
C ASN A 111 0.53 5.08 13.56
N ASP A 112 0.01 5.77 14.56
CA ASP A 112 -1.38 5.62 15.03
C ASP A 112 -2.36 6.26 14.04
N VAL A 113 -2.74 5.47 13.03
CA VAL A 113 -3.64 5.94 11.97
C VAL A 113 -5.01 6.33 12.50
N ALA A 114 -5.50 5.69 13.57
CA ALA A 114 -6.80 6.05 14.14
C ALA A 114 -6.78 7.50 14.68
N SER A 115 -5.75 7.85 15.44
CA SER A 115 -5.55 9.22 15.93
C SER A 115 -5.32 10.22 14.78
N ILE A 116 -4.52 9.84 13.77
CA ILE A 116 -4.27 10.69 12.59
C ILE A 116 -5.57 10.92 11.81
N ALA A 117 -6.37 9.89 11.58
CA ALA A 117 -7.63 9.99 10.85
C ALA A 117 -8.64 10.90 11.56
N HIS A 118 -8.74 10.79 12.89
CA HIS A 118 -9.60 11.68 13.69
C HIS A 118 -9.21 13.15 13.54
N LYS A 119 -7.91 13.46 13.57
CA LYS A 119 -7.41 14.82 13.35
C LYS A 119 -7.62 15.29 11.92
N ALA A 120 -7.42 14.40 10.93
CA ALA A 120 -7.66 14.70 9.53
C ALA A 120 -9.13 15.02 9.25
N GLU A 121 -10.05 14.27 9.86
CA GLU A 121 -11.50 14.53 9.79
C GLU A 121 -11.88 15.89 10.38
N ALA A 122 -11.19 16.32 11.44
CA ALA A 122 -11.33 17.66 12.01
C ALA A 122 -10.67 18.77 11.16
N GLY A 123 -9.99 18.41 10.05
CA GLY A 123 -9.28 19.35 9.18
C GLY A 123 -7.93 19.82 9.71
N GLU A 124 -7.36 19.13 10.70
CA GLU A 124 -6.08 19.53 11.31
C GLU A 124 -4.89 19.23 10.39
N GLU A 125 -4.08 20.26 10.11
CA GLU A 125 -2.81 20.09 9.42
C GLU A 125 -1.65 19.93 10.43
N PRO A 126 -0.59 19.15 10.09
CA PRO A 126 -0.33 18.49 8.80
C PRO A 126 -0.98 17.09 8.66
N TYR A 127 -1.79 16.66 9.63
CA TYR A 127 -2.35 15.29 9.68
C TYR A 127 -3.20 14.97 8.45
N LYS A 128 -4.09 15.90 8.08
CA LYS A 128 -4.96 15.75 6.92
C LYS A 128 -4.15 15.62 5.63
N GLY A 129 -3.29 16.58 5.34
CA GLY A 129 -2.52 16.60 4.10
C GLY A 129 -1.61 15.37 3.95
N VAL A 130 -0.97 14.91 5.03
CA VAL A 130 -0.09 13.73 4.99
C VAL A 130 -0.88 12.43 4.84
N LEU A 131 -2.02 12.28 5.53
CA LEU A 131 -2.87 11.11 5.39
C LEU A 131 -3.49 11.02 3.99
N ASP A 132 -4.01 12.13 3.49
CA ASP A 132 -4.57 12.21 2.13
C ASP A 132 -3.52 11.88 1.06
N ALA A 133 -2.28 12.35 1.23
CA ALA A 133 -1.17 12.00 0.35
C ALA A 133 -0.85 10.50 0.38
N MET A 134 -0.90 9.86 1.55
CA MET A 134 -0.74 8.41 1.66
C MET A 134 -1.83 7.67 0.88
N LEU A 135 -3.09 8.04 1.10
CA LEU A 135 -4.24 7.44 0.42
C LEU A 135 -4.20 7.67 -1.09
N TYR A 136 -3.76 8.85 -1.53
CA TYR A 136 -3.54 9.14 -2.95
C TYR A 136 -2.51 8.21 -3.58
N THR A 137 -1.39 7.90 -2.89
CA THR A 137 -0.41 6.95 -3.41
C THR A 137 -0.97 5.53 -3.48
N VAL A 138 -1.87 5.16 -2.56
CA VAL A 138 -2.61 3.89 -2.62
C VAL A 138 -3.52 3.84 -3.83
N ALA A 139 -4.31 4.88 -4.07
CA ALA A 139 -5.19 4.98 -5.24
C ALA A 139 -4.43 4.87 -6.56
N LYS A 140 -3.28 5.54 -6.68
CA LYS A 140 -2.38 5.38 -7.84
C LYS A 140 -1.93 3.93 -8.05
N GLN A 141 -1.62 3.22 -6.97
CA GLN A 141 -1.22 1.82 -7.07
C GLN A 141 -2.39 0.91 -7.46
N VAL A 142 -3.62 1.23 -7.03
CA VAL A 142 -4.85 0.57 -7.50
C VAL A 142 -4.98 0.77 -9.02
N GLY A 143 -4.79 1.99 -9.52
CA GLY A 143 -4.79 2.29 -10.95
C GLY A 143 -3.74 1.47 -11.74
N ALA A 144 -2.54 1.29 -11.19
CA ALA A 144 -1.52 0.43 -11.80
C ALA A 144 -1.97 -1.03 -11.88
N MET A 145 -2.60 -1.57 -10.82
CA MET A 145 -3.13 -2.93 -10.80
C MET A 145 -4.33 -3.10 -11.73
N TYR A 146 -5.15 -2.06 -11.89
CA TYR A 146 -6.24 -2.04 -12.89
C TYR A 146 -5.69 -2.23 -14.31
N VAL A 147 -4.60 -1.56 -14.65
CA VAL A 147 -3.93 -1.73 -15.95
C VAL A 147 -3.33 -3.14 -16.07
N SER A 148 -2.73 -3.70 -15.02
CA SER A 148 -2.20 -5.06 -15.00
C SER A 148 -3.29 -6.11 -15.29
N LEU A 149 -4.54 -5.85 -14.88
CA LEU A 149 -5.72 -6.65 -15.17
C LEU A 149 -6.42 -6.28 -16.50
N ARG A 150 -5.82 -5.38 -17.29
CA ARG A 150 -6.37 -4.91 -18.58
C ARG A 150 -7.78 -4.31 -18.44
N GLY A 151 -8.04 -3.61 -17.33
CA GLY A 151 -9.34 -3.03 -17.04
C GLY A 151 -10.45 -4.03 -16.66
N LYS A 152 -10.15 -5.30 -16.57
CA LYS A 152 -11.12 -6.35 -16.22
C LYS A 152 -11.03 -6.62 -14.71
N VAL A 153 -11.76 -5.86 -13.92
CA VAL A 153 -11.78 -5.96 -12.46
C VAL A 153 -13.21 -6.20 -12.00
N ASP A 154 -13.44 -7.31 -11.29
CA ASP A 154 -14.74 -7.65 -10.71
C ASP A 154 -14.97 -6.93 -9.38
N ALA A 155 -13.91 -6.72 -8.57
CA ALA A 155 -13.99 -5.97 -7.33
C ALA A 155 -12.62 -5.50 -6.83
N ILE A 156 -12.66 -4.44 -6.01
CA ILE A 156 -11.53 -3.97 -5.21
C ILE A 156 -11.84 -4.30 -3.74
N ILE A 157 -10.95 -5.05 -3.10
CA ILE A 157 -11.12 -5.50 -1.71
C ILE A 157 -10.15 -4.73 -0.83
N LEU A 158 -10.68 -4.00 0.13
CA LEU A 158 -9.90 -3.34 1.18
C LEU A 158 -9.83 -4.25 2.41
N THR A 159 -8.64 -4.43 2.97
CA THR A 159 -8.40 -5.26 4.17
C THR A 159 -7.27 -4.67 5.01
N GLY A 160 -7.10 -5.18 6.22
CA GLY A 160 -6.15 -4.65 7.20
C GLY A 160 -6.78 -3.63 8.15
N GLY A 161 -6.02 -3.22 9.17
CA GLY A 161 -6.55 -2.39 10.25
C GLY A 161 -7.07 -1.02 9.79
N ILE A 162 -6.42 -0.39 8.82
CA ILE A 162 -6.81 0.94 8.30
C ILE A 162 -8.14 0.87 7.52
N ALA A 163 -8.49 -0.30 6.97
CA ALA A 163 -9.77 -0.50 6.27
C ALA A 163 -11.01 -0.40 7.19
N HIS A 164 -10.82 -0.26 8.51
CA HIS A 164 -11.90 0.03 9.47
C HIS A 164 -12.09 1.53 9.71
N SER A 165 -11.28 2.39 9.12
CA SER A 165 -11.44 3.85 9.21
C SER A 165 -12.37 4.35 8.11
N ASP A 166 -13.53 4.89 8.47
CA ASP A 166 -14.50 5.46 7.53
C ASP A 166 -13.88 6.61 6.72
N TYR A 167 -13.05 7.45 7.36
CA TYR A 167 -12.31 8.50 6.68
C TYR A 167 -11.41 7.94 5.57
N CYS A 168 -10.57 6.94 5.90
CA CYS A 168 -9.63 6.38 4.93
C CYS A 168 -10.34 5.65 3.78
N VAL A 169 -11.39 4.91 4.09
CA VAL A 169 -12.20 4.21 3.07
C VAL A 169 -12.93 5.20 2.19
N GLY A 170 -13.55 6.24 2.77
CA GLY A 170 -14.24 7.30 2.03
C GLY A 170 -13.30 8.02 1.06
N ALA A 171 -12.16 8.49 1.56
CA ALA A 171 -11.15 9.19 0.75
C ALA A 171 -10.56 8.32 -0.38
N LEU A 172 -10.40 7.02 -0.15
CA LEU A 172 -9.98 6.09 -1.22
C LEU A 172 -11.09 5.91 -2.27
N ARG A 173 -12.33 5.74 -1.84
CA ARG A 173 -13.47 5.60 -2.76
C ARG A 173 -13.59 6.78 -3.72
N GLU A 174 -13.53 8.00 -3.19
CA GLU A 174 -13.59 9.22 -4.00
C GLU A 174 -12.52 9.29 -5.09
N GLN A 175 -11.40 8.59 -4.93
CA GLN A 175 -10.29 8.60 -5.89
C GLN A 175 -10.31 7.43 -6.88
N ILE A 176 -11.03 6.34 -6.59
CA ILE A 176 -11.01 5.11 -7.41
C ILE A 176 -12.36 4.79 -8.05
N ASP A 177 -13.45 5.44 -7.67
CA ASP A 177 -14.77 5.38 -8.31
C ASP A 177 -14.82 6.31 -9.53
#